data_6d0d24353a89dd8b6265dc54f84ea74a
#
_entry.id   6d0d24353a89dd8b6265dc54f84ea74a
#
_cell.length_a   1.000
_cell.length_b   1.000
_cell.length_c   1.000
_cell.angle_alpha   90.00
_cell.angle_beta   90.00
_cell.angle_gamma   90.00
#
_symmetry.space_group_name_H-M   'P 1'
#
loop_
_entity.id
_entity.type
_entity.pdbx_description
1 polymer ?
#
loop_
_entity_poly.entity_id
_entity_poly.type
_entity_poly.pdbx_seq_one_letter_code
_entity_poly.pdbx_strand_id
1 'polypeptide(L)'
;PLYFARLNARHAGFARDTLECEGLDGVADPIDFVIANPPFIVDPDARSYRHGGGLHGARLSLDWAEAAARRIVPGGRMLLYTGSAIVDGRDRLEEGLLQSLPPLGCSLRYAEIDPDIFGEQLDKPGYEDVERIAAIGAVIVKDSAPARD
;
A
#
# COMPACT_ATOMS: atom_id res chain seq x y z
N PRO A 1 -14.00 -4.56 -13.73
CA PRO A 1 -13.70 -4.78 -12.30
C PRO A 1 -14.83 -4.29 -11.38
N LEU A 2 -15.29 -3.03 -11.47
CA LEU A 2 -16.32 -2.45 -10.59
C LEU A 2 -17.68 -3.13 -10.67
N TYR A 3 -18.07 -3.64 -11.84
CA TYR A 3 -19.32 -4.41 -11.99
C TYR A 3 -19.33 -5.62 -11.07
N PHE A 4 -18.26 -6.41 -11.05
CA PHE A 4 -18.14 -7.57 -10.18
C PHE A 4 -18.05 -7.20 -8.70
N ALA A 5 -17.37 -6.11 -8.37
CA ALA A 5 -17.31 -5.61 -6.99
C ALA A 5 -18.72 -5.26 -6.48
N ARG A 6 -19.53 -4.57 -7.28
CA ARG A 6 -20.94 -4.26 -6.97
C ARG A 6 -21.80 -5.52 -6.83
N LEU A 7 -21.62 -6.48 -7.73
CA LEU A 7 -22.37 -7.73 -7.71
C LEU A 7 -22.05 -8.54 -6.44
N ASN A 8 -20.75 -8.67 -6.13
CA ASN A 8 -20.29 -9.39 -4.94
C ASN A 8 -20.76 -8.72 -3.64
N ALA A 9 -20.69 -7.39 -3.56
CA ALA A 9 -21.18 -6.64 -2.41
C ALA A 9 -22.68 -6.84 -2.19
N ARG A 10 -23.48 -6.80 -3.26
CA ARG A 10 -24.93 -7.09 -3.19
C ARG A 10 -25.21 -8.52 -2.74
N HIS A 11 -24.49 -9.49 -3.31
CA HIS A 11 -24.65 -10.91 -2.94
C HIS A 11 -24.30 -11.16 -1.47
N ALA A 12 -23.28 -10.48 -0.95
CA ALA A 12 -22.85 -10.53 0.45
C ALA A 12 -23.72 -9.70 1.41
N GLY A 13 -24.76 -9.04 0.91
CA GLY A 13 -25.65 -8.20 1.74
C GLY A 13 -25.06 -6.84 2.15
N PHE A 14 -23.96 -6.39 1.50
CA PHE A 14 -23.36 -5.10 1.77
C PHE A 14 -23.83 -4.06 0.74
N ALA A 15 -24.44 -2.97 1.21
CA ALA A 15 -24.60 -1.76 0.41
C ALA A 15 -23.28 -0.99 0.45
N ARG A 16 -22.59 -0.88 -0.69
CA ARG A 16 -21.32 -0.15 -0.81
C ARG A 16 -21.30 0.68 -2.09
N ASP A 17 -20.78 1.87 -1.96
CA ASP A 17 -20.46 2.70 -3.11
C ASP A 17 -19.18 2.17 -3.77
N THR A 18 -19.13 2.26 -5.08
CA THR A 18 -17.94 1.94 -5.87
C THR A 18 -17.57 3.14 -6.70
N LEU A 19 -16.34 3.58 -6.57
CA LEU A 19 -15.78 4.70 -7.31
C LEU A 19 -14.67 4.20 -8.23
N GLU A 20 -14.66 4.62 -9.47
CA GLU A 20 -13.57 4.41 -10.40
C GLU A 20 -12.64 5.61 -10.28
N CYS A 21 -11.48 5.39 -9.65
CA CYS A 21 -10.51 6.44 -9.38
C CYS A 21 -9.10 5.87 -9.33
N GLU A 22 -8.13 6.73 -9.39
CA GLU A 22 -6.73 6.41 -9.11
C GLU A 22 -6.44 6.68 -7.64
N GLY A 23 -5.98 5.64 -6.91
CA GLY A 23 -5.73 5.75 -5.48
C GLY A 23 -6.96 6.21 -4.69
N LEU A 24 -6.88 7.38 -4.07
CA LEU A 24 -7.95 8.00 -3.29
C LEU A 24 -8.63 9.19 -4.00
N ASP A 25 -8.38 9.40 -5.28
CA ASP A 25 -8.96 10.52 -6.02
C ASP A 25 -10.48 10.42 -6.07
N GLY A 26 -11.15 11.53 -5.77
CA GLY A 26 -12.60 11.59 -5.73
C GLY A 26 -13.27 10.89 -4.53
N VAL A 27 -12.50 10.25 -3.63
CA VAL A 27 -13.03 9.76 -2.35
C VAL A 27 -13.33 10.97 -1.46
N ALA A 28 -14.53 11.03 -0.89
CA ALA A 28 -14.91 12.13 0.00
C ALA A 28 -14.22 12.03 1.37
N ASP A 29 -13.87 13.17 1.96
CA ASP A 29 -13.46 13.27 3.36
C ASP A 29 -14.71 13.34 4.29
N PRO A 30 -14.58 12.91 5.55
CA PRO A 30 -13.40 12.35 6.20
C PRO A 30 -13.14 10.88 5.87
N ILE A 31 -11.87 10.44 5.97
CA ILE A 31 -11.48 9.04 5.82
C ILE A 31 -11.00 8.53 7.18
N ASP A 32 -11.71 7.57 7.76
CA ASP A 32 -11.35 6.98 9.05
C ASP A 32 -10.44 5.77 8.88
N PHE A 33 -10.61 5.03 7.77
CA PHE A 33 -9.95 3.77 7.58
C PHE A 33 -9.68 3.47 6.11
N VAL A 34 -8.46 3.04 5.81
CA VAL A 34 -8.02 2.60 4.47
C VAL A 34 -7.52 1.16 4.56
N ILE A 35 -7.92 0.32 3.63
CA ILE A 35 -7.32 -1.00 3.39
C ILE A 35 -6.82 -1.00 1.95
N ALA A 36 -5.55 -1.34 1.75
CA ALA A 36 -4.95 -1.36 0.43
C ALA A 36 -4.08 -2.61 0.20
N ASN A 37 -4.18 -3.12 -1.01
CA ASN A 37 -3.28 -4.13 -1.58
C ASN A 37 -2.99 -3.70 -3.03
N PRO A 38 -2.12 -2.70 -3.22
CA PRO A 38 -1.76 -2.22 -4.54
C PRO A 38 -0.91 -3.25 -5.29
N PRO A 39 -0.81 -3.16 -6.63
CA PRO A 39 0.22 -3.87 -7.38
C PRO A 39 1.62 -3.57 -6.83
N PHE A 40 2.46 -4.60 -6.74
CA PHE A 40 3.81 -4.49 -6.17
C PHE A 40 4.88 -5.26 -6.96
N ILE A 41 4.61 -5.59 -8.21
CA ILE A 41 5.54 -6.31 -9.08
C ILE A 41 6.00 -5.37 -10.20
N VAL A 42 7.24 -5.52 -10.66
CA VAL A 42 7.71 -4.93 -11.93
C VAL A 42 7.11 -5.76 -13.06
N ASP A 43 6.17 -5.18 -13.79
CA ASP A 43 5.56 -5.82 -14.95
C ASP A 43 6.15 -5.21 -16.23
N PRO A 44 6.84 -6.00 -17.08
CA PRO A 44 7.47 -5.48 -18.30
C PRO A 44 6.50 -4.80 -19.27
N ASP A 45 5.23 -5.24 -19.26
CA ASP A 45 4.17 -4.67 -20.09
C ASP A 45 3.49 -3.45 -19.43
N ALA A 46 3.95 -3.04 -18.25
CA ALA A 46 3.40 -1.93 -17.46
C ALA A 46 1.86 -1.99 -17.27
N ARG A 47 1.30 -3.21 -17.15
CA ARG A 47 -0.14 -3.41 -16.93
C ARG A 47 -0.56 -2.83 -15.58
N SER A 48 -1.49 -1.89 -15.58
CA SER A 48 -1.90 -1.11 -14.40
C SER A 48 -2.38 -1.96 -13.21
N TYR A 49 -2.94 -3.14 -13.47
CA TYR A 49 -3.41 -4.04 -12.41
C TYR A 49 -2.30 -4.89 -11.78
N ARG A 50 -1.07 -4.80 -12.29
CA ARG A 50 0.06 -5.64 -11.86
C ARG A 50 1.33 -4.83 -11.57
N HIS A 51 1.55 -3.73 -12.30
CA HIS A 51 2.78 -2.94 -12.23
C HIS A 51 2.75 -1.99 -11.04
N GLY A 52 3.64 -2.19 -10.08
CA GLY A 52 3.79 -1.36 -8.88
C GLY A 52 4.74 -0.17 -9.03
N GLY A 53 5.30 0.04 -10.23
CA GLY A 53 6.20 1.17 -10.51
C GLY A 53 7.65 0.94 -10.09
N GLY A 54 8.35 2.02 -9.79
CA GLY A 54 9.73 2.00 -9.29
C GLY A 54 9.90 1.32 -7.93
N LEU A 55 11.09 1.35 -7.36
CA LEU A 55 11.44 0.62 -6.13
C LEU A 55 11.15 -0.89 -6.25
N HIS A 56 11.53 -1.50 -7.37
CA HIS A 56 11.25 -2.91 -7.69
C HIS A 56 9.76 -3.28 -7.53
N GLY A 57 8.86 -2.33 -7.85
CA GLY A 57 7.41 -2.51 -7.77
C GLY A 57 6.75 -1.95 -6.50
N ALA A 58 7.51 -1.50 -5.50
CA ALA A 58 6.94 -0.99 -4.26
C ALA A 58 6.54 0.51 -4.30
N ARG A 59 6.82 1.22 -5.39
CA ARG A 59 6.56 2.66 -5.49
C ARG A 59 5.09 3.03 -5.26
N LEU A 60 4.18 2.29 -5.87
CA LEU A 60 2.75 2.55 -5.74
C LEU A 60 2.27 2.37 -4.30
N SER A 61 2.84 1.40 -3.58
CA SER A 61 2.55 1.18 -2.15
C SER A 61 2.96 2.38 -1.30
N LEU A 62 4.14 2.95 -1.56
CA LEU A 62 4.62 4.15 -0.88
C LEU A 62 3.72 5.36 -1.18
N ASP A 63 3.40 5.59 -2.46
CA ASP A 63 2.56 6.72 -2.88
C ASP A 63 1.16 6.64 -2.27
N TRP A 64 0.55 5.46 -2.22
CA TRP A 64 -0.77 5.28 -1.61
C TRP A 64 -0.73 5.44 -0.09
N ALA A 65 0.34 4.99 0.57
CA ALA A 65 0.53 5.20 2.00
C ALA A 65 0.64 6.69 2.34
N GLU A 66 1.41 7.44 1.57
CA GLU A 66 1.52 8.89 1.72
C GLU A 66 0.20 9.62 1.45
N ALA A 67 -0.50 9.25 0.37
CA ALA A 67 -1.80 9.84 0.05
C ALA A 67 -2.83 9.58 1.17
N ALA A 68 -2.87 8.37 1.72
CA ALA A 68 -3.72 8.04 2.86
C ALA A 68 -3.32 8.84 4.10
N ALA A 69 -2.02 8.91 4.44
CA ALA A 69 -1.52 9.64 5.60
C ALA A 69 -1.89 11.13 5.60
N ARG A 70 -2.03 11.75 4.42
CA ARG A 70 -2.47 13.15 4.29
C ARG A 70 -3.97 13.35 4.53
N ARG A 71 -4.80 12.31 4.35
CA ARG A 71 -6.27 12.42 4.29
C ARG A 71 -7.01 11.70 5.41
N ILE A 72 -6.39 10.70 6.05
CA ILE A 72 -7.00 10.04 7.21
C ILE A 72 -7.11 11.02 8.39
N VAL A 73 -8.24 10.93 9.10
CA VAL A 73 -8.50 11.77 10.27
C VAL A 73 -7.59 11.41 11.45
N PRO A 74 -7.37 12.31 12.42
CA PRO A 74 -6.68 11.97 13.66
C PRO A 74 -7.27 10.73 14.33
N GLY A 75 -6.42 9.75 14.67
CA GLY A 75 -6.81 8.44 15.19
C GLY A 75 -7.24 7.43 14.12
N GLY A 76 -7.45 7.87 12.88
CA GLY A 76 -7.69 6.98 11.74
C GLY A 76 -6.47 6.17 11.35
N ARG A 77 -6.65 5.17 10.50
CA ARG A 77 -5.57 4.23 10.17
C ARG A 77 -5.66 3.67 8.76
N MET A 78 -4.51 3.22 8.26
CA MET A 78 -4.41 2.43 7.05
C MET A 78 -3.80 1.06 7.35
N LEU A 79 -4.36 0.02 6.75
CA LEU A 79 -3.77 -1.30 6.62
C LEU A 79 -3.26 -1.47 5.20
N LEU A 80 -1.98 -1.70 5.05
CA LEU A 80 -1.33 -1.95 3.77
C LEU A 80 -0.79 -3.37 3.77
N TYR A 81 -1.19 -4.17 2.80
CA TYR A 81 -0.56 -5.44 2.44
C TYR A 81 0.10 -5.26 1.09
N THR A 82 1.37 -5.64 0.96
CA THR A 82 2.14 -5.46 -0.28
C THR A 82 3.35 -6.38 -0.33
N GLY A 83 4.08 -6.37 -1.44
CA GLY A 83 5.42 -6.95 -1.52
C GLY A 83 6.49 -5.87 -1.46
N SER A 84 7.64 -6.20 -0.90
CA SER A 84 8.84 -5.38 -0.95
C SER A 84 10.06 -6.18 -1.35
N ALA A 85 10.82 -5.66 -2.31
CA ALA A 85 12.09 -6.24 -2.72
C ALA A 85 13.19 -5.90 -1.72
N ILE A 86 13.93 -6.91 -1.29
CA ILE A 86 15.10 -6.75 -0.43
C ILE A 86 16.34 -6.73 -1.30
N VAL A 87 17.13 -5.67 -1.18
CA VAL A 87 18.36 -5.42 -1.94
C VAL A 87 19.48 -5.08 -0.98
N ASP A 88 20.58 -5.80 -1.01
CA ASP A 88 21.70 -5.65 -0.07
C ASP A 88 21.25 -5.67 1.41
N GLY A 89 20.32 -6.58 1.72
CA GLY A 89 19.72 -6.72 3.05
C GLY A 89 18.83 -5.55 3.49
N ARG A 90 18.43 -4.65 2.58
CA ARG A 90 17.66 -3.42 2.88
C ARG A 90 16.29 -3.46 2.24
N ASP A 91 15.29 -3.03 3.01
CA ASP A 91 13.92 -2.84 2.54
C ASP A 91 13.68 -1.36 2.21
N ARG A 92 13.65 -1.04 0.90
CA ARG A 92 13.48 0.33 0.41
C ARG A 92 12.09 0.91 0.67
N LEU A 93 11.07 0.04 0.77
CA LEU A 93 9.72 0.47 1.12
C LEU A 93 9.67 0.90 2.59
N GLU A 94 10.23 0.08 3.49
CA GLU A 94 10.31 0.42 4.91
C GLU A 94 11.04 1.74 5.12
N GLU A 95 12.22 1.90 4.51
CA GLU A 95 13.00 3.12 4.58
C GLU A 95 12.19 4.36 4.12
N GLY A 96 11.49 4.23 2.99
CA GLY A 96 10.64 5.29 2.45
C GLY A 96 9.49 5.67 3.38
N LEU A 97 8.80 4.67 3.94
CA LEU A 97 7.71 4.89 4.88
C LEU A 97 8.19 5.53 6.19
N LEU A 98 9.32 5.07 6.75
CA LEU A 98 9.93 5.64 7.96
C LEU A 98 10.36 7.09 7.76
N GLN A 99 10.72 7.48 6.54
CA GLN A 99 11.09 8.85 6.21
C GLN A 99 9.88 9.75 5.98
N SER A 100 8.85 9.25 5.29
CA SER A 100 7.75 10.08 4.80
C SER A 100 6.58 10.22 5.78
N LEU A 101 6.32 9.22 6.63
CA LEU A 101 5.13 9.21 7.49
C LEU A 101 5.23 10.11 8.73
N PRO A 102 6.37 10.20 9.46
CA PRO A 102 6.45 11.04 10.65
C PRO A 102 6.18 12.53 10.39
N PRO A 103 6.68 13.15 9.31
CA PRO A 103 6.34 14.54 8.99
C PRO A 103 4.85 14.77 8.70
N LEU A 104 4.12 13.71 8.36
CA LEU A 104 2.68 13.74 8.14
C LEU A 104 1.88 13.46 9.42
N GLY A 105 2.54 13.37 10.59
CA GLY A 105 1.90 13.07 11.88
C GLY A 105 1.34 11.65 11.89
N CYS A 106 2.09 10.68 11.40
CA CYS A 106 1.70 9.28 11.39
C CYS A 106 2.79 8.41 12.01
N SER A 107 2.35 7.41 12.76
CA SER A 107 3.19 6.32 13.25
C SER A 107 3.05 5.09 12.34
N LEU A 108 4.09 4.26 12.29
CA LEU A 108 4.19 3.07 11.45
C LEU A 108 4.45 1.84 12.33
N ARG A 109 3.69 0.77 12.10
CA ARG A 109 4.06 -0.60 12.49
C ARG A 109 4.25 -1.38 11.20
N TYR A 110 5.45 -1.88 10.98
CA TYR A 110 5.85 -2.62 9.80
C TYR A 110 6.24 -4.04 10.18
N ALA A 111 5.81 -5.03 9.44
CA ALA A 111 6.12 -6.42 9.69
C ALA A 111 6.28 -7.19 8.38
N GLU A 112 7.36 -7.93 8.29
CA GLU A 112 7.54 -8.97 7.29
C GLU A 112 6.68 -10.17 7.69
N ILE A 113 5.70 -10.51 6.86
CA ILE A 113 4.74 -11.60 7.09
C ILE A 113 5.30 -12.91 6.54
N ASP A 114 5.91 -12.83 5.36
CA ASP A 114 6.56 -13.94 4.69
C ASP A 114 7.88 -13.44 4.08
N PRO A 115 9.01 -14.08 4.34
CA PRO A 115 10.31 -13.60 3.91
C PRO A 115 10.53 -13.70 2.40
N ASP A 116 9.86 -14.62 1.71
CA ASP A 116 10.09 -14.85 0.29
C ASP A 116 8.82 -15.32 -0.43
N ILE A 117 8.21 -14.39 -1.15
CA ILE A 117 7.06 -14.65 -2.01
C ILE A 117 7.44 -14.37 -3.47
N PHE A 118 6.78 -15.06 -4.41
CA PHE A 118 7.01 -14.86 -5.85
C PHE A 118 8.47 -15.02 -6.31
N GLY A 119 9.20 -16.00 -5.79
CA GLY A 119 10.59 -16.27 -6.18
C GLY A 119 10.81 -16.36 -7.69
N GLU A 120 9.79 -16.79 -8.45
CA GLU A 120 9.82 -16.81 -9.92
C GLU A 120 9.90 -15.43 -10.58
N GLN A 121 9.69 -14.35 -9.84
CA GLN A 121 9.87 -12.98 -10.35
C GLN A 121 11.35 -12.59 -10.38
N LEU A 122 12.19 -13.18 -9.54
CA LEU A 122 13.62 -12.87 -9.43
C LEU A 122 14.37 -13.18 -10.72
N ASP A 123 13.87 -14.14 -11.52
CA ASP A 123 14.43 -14.49 -12.83
C ASP A 123 14.06 -13.51 -13.95
N LYS A 124 13.27 -12.46 -13.65
CA LYS A 124 12.77 -11.52 -14.65
C LYS A 124 13.57 -10.22 -14.67
N PRO A 125 13.59 -9.52 -15.83
CA PRO A 125 14.23 -8.21 -15.92
C PRO A 125 13.70 -7.21 -14.87
N GLY A 126 14.64 -6.50 -14.24
CA GLY A 126 14.34 -5.50 -13.20
C GLY A 126 14.43 -6.04 -11.77
N TYR A 127 14.91 -7.29 -11.61
CA TYR A 127 15.15 -7.92 -10.30
C TYR A 127 16.58 -8.45 -10.14
N GLU A 128 17.50 -8.02 -11.00
CA GLU A 128 18.87 -8.55 -11.07
C GLU A 128 19.68 -8.34 -9.77
N ASP A 129 19.31 -7.35 -8.99
CA ASP A 129 19.94 -6.98 -7.72
C ASP A 129 19.08 -7.35 -6.49
N VAL A 130 17.96 -8.03 -6.71
CA VAL A 130 17.01 -8.37 -5.63
C VAL A 130 17.33 -9.75 -5.05
N GLU A 131 17.49 -9.82 -3.75
CA GLU A 131 17.76 -11.07 -3.03
C GLU A 131 16.49 -11.91 -2.83
N ARG A 132 15.38 -11.24 -2.52
CA ARG A 132 14.07 -11.85 -2.26
C ARG A 132 12.96 -10.79 -2.31
N ILE A 133 11.72 -11.24 -2.42
CA ILE A 133 10.53 -10.37 -2.32
C ILE A 133 9.76 -10.80 -1.07
N ALA A 134 9.72 -9.94 -0.06
CA ALA A 134 9.00 -10.18 1.17
C ALA A 134 7.53 -9.75 1.08
N ALA A 135 6.61 -10.50 1.69
CA ALA A 135 5.25 -10.04 1.94
C ALA A 135 5.23 -9.15 3.17
N ILE A 136 4.67 -7.97 3.03
CA ILE A 136 4.66 -6.94 4.04
C ILE A 136 3.24 -6.64 4.52
N GLY A 137 3.09 -6.55 5.84
CA GLY A 137 1.95 -5.94 6.50
C GLY A 137 2.36 -4.66 7.21
N ALA A 138 1.74 -3.53 6.84
CA ALA A 138 1.99 -2.27 7.51
C ALA A 138 0.69 -1.67 8.07
N VAL A 139 0.78 -1.15 9.30
CA VAL A 139 -0.29 -0.39 9.95
C VAL A 139 0.22 1.03 10.14
N ILE A 140 -0.45 1.97 9.47
CA ILE A 140 -0.17 3.39 9.57
C ILE A 140 -1.30 4.02 10.39
N VAL A 141 -0.95 4.75 11.45
CA VAL A 141 -1.93 5.40 12.33
C VAL A 141 -1.66 6.89 12.34
N LYS A 142 -2.69 7.67 12.07
CA LYS A 142 -2.64 9.12 12.22
C LYS A 142 -2.66 9.48 13.70
N ASP A 143 -1.70 10.29 14.13
CA ASP A 143 -1.62 10.71 15.52
C ASP A 143 -2.90 11.45 15.93
N SER A 144 -3.36 11.20 17.14
CA SER A 144 -4.48 11.93 17.70
C SER A 144 -4.07 13.38 17.92
N ALA A 145 -4.98 14.32 17.67
CA ALA A 145 -4.74 15.69 18.06
C ALA A 145 -4.47 15.73 19.58
N PRO A 146 -3.50 16.54 20.05
CA PRO A 146 -3.32 16.70 21.49
C PRO A 146 -4.64 17.11 22.14
N ALA A 147 -4.99 16.49 23.27
CA ALA A 147 -6.17 16.89 24.02
C ALA A 147 -6.05 18.42 24.28
N ARG A 148 -7.09 19.16 23.92
CA ARG A 148 -7.18 20.58 24.29
C ARG A 148 -7.62 20.59 25.75
N ASP A 149 -6.70 21.00 26.62
CA ASP A 149 -7.01 21.32 28.02
C ASP A 149 -7.98 22.51 28.11
#